data_fa9b5967299d92b39eb03df174bf0856
#
_entry.id   fa9b5967299d92b39eb03df174bf0856
#
_cell.length_a   1.000
_cell.length_b   1.000
_cell.length_c   1.000
_cell.angle_alpha   90.00
_cell.angle_beta   90.00
_cell.angle_gamma   90.00
#
_symmetry.space_group_name_H-M   'P 1'
#
loop_
_entity.id
_entity.type
_entity.pdbx_description
1 polymer ?
#
loop_
_entity_poly.entity_id
_entity_poly.type
_entity_poly.pdbx_seq_one_letter_code
_entity_poly.pdbx_strand_id
1 'polypeptide(L)' 'MNRRELIDLVNKIKKCEGTEEEIDNMIVLLEENVVYPDISDLIFYDEKSAEEIVDIALAYKPIQL' A
#
# COMPACT_ATOMS: atom_id res chain seq x y z
N MET A 1 5.60 9.21 -5.66
CA MET A 1 5.96 7.87 -6.17
C MET A 1 5.09 7.52 -7.36
N ASN A 2 5.65 6.90 -8.38
CA ASN A 2 4.87 6.42 -9.50
C ASN A 2 4.25 5.05 -9.18
N ARG A 3 3.39 4.54 -10.09
CA ARG A 3 2.70 3.27 -9.89
C ARG A 3 3.66 2.11 -9.63
N ARG A 4 4.75 2.05 -10.39
CA ARG A 4 5.73 0.98 -10.25
C ARG A 4 6.41 1.00 -8.89
N GLU A 5 6.75 2.17 -8.41
CA GLU A 5 7.37 2.31 -7.10
C GLU A 5 6.41 1.90 -5.99
N LEU A 6 5.13 2.23 -6.13
CA LEU A 6 4.10 1.80 -5.18
C LEU A 6 3.94 0.29 -5.19
N ILE A 7 3.96 -0.34 -6.36
CA ILE A 7 3.89 -1.80 -6.48
C ILE A 7 5.08 -2.45 -5.79
N ASP A 8 6.28 -1.94 -6.02
CA ASP A 8 7.48 -2.47 -5.37
C ASP A 8 7.40 -2.34 -3.86
N LEU A 9 6.90 -1.21 -3.38
CA LEU A 9 6.74 -0.96 -1.94
C LEU A 9 5.75 -1.95 -1.33
N VAL A 10 4.60 -2.15 -1.97
CA VAL A 10 3.58 -3.10 -1.50
C VAL A 10 4.14 -4.52 -1.49
N ASN A 11 4.89 -4.90 -2.50
CA ASN A 11 5.54 -6.21 -2.56
C ASN A 11 6.47 -6.43 -1.38
N LYS A 12 7.28 -5.44 -1.03
CA LYS A 12 8.18 -5.54 0.12
C LYS A 12 7.41 -5.71 1.43
N ILE A 13 6.33 -4.97 1.58
CA ILE A 13 5.48 -5.07 2.77
C ILE A 13 4.85 -6.47 2.84
N LYS A 14 4.33 -6.98 1.73
CA LYS A 14 3.71 -8.30 1.68
C LYS A 14 4.68 -9.42 2.01
N LYS A 15 5.93 -9.28 1.59
CA LYS A 15 6.98 -10.29 1.86
C LYS A 15 7.56 -10.14 3.24
N CYS A 16 7.19 -9.11 3.97
CA CYS A 16 7.75 -8.79 5.29
C CYS A 16 9.28 -8.73 5.26
N GLU A 17 9.84 -8.11 4.21
CA GLU A 17 11.27 -7.92 4.09
C GLU A 17 11.74 -6.81 5.02
N GLY A 18 12.59 -7.17 5.98
CA GLY A 18 13.15 -6.24 6.93
C GLY A 18 12.58 -6.41 8.33
N THR A 19 12.95 -5.53 9.22
CA THR A 19 12.48 -5.54 10.60
C THR A 19 11.05 -4.99 10.68
N GLU A 20 10.40 -5.24 11.80
CA GLU A 20 9.07 -4.71 12.06
C GLU A 20 9.04 -3.19 11.91
N GLU A 21 10.07 -2.51 12.42
CA GLU A 21 10.18 -1.06 12.29
C GLU A 21 10.30 -0.62 10.83
N GLU A 22 11.08 -1.34 10.04
CA GLU A 22 11.22 -1.04 8.62
C GLU A 22 9.91 -1.22 7.88
N ILE A 23 9.17 -2.27 8.20
CA ILE A 23 7.87 -2.53 7.61
C ILE A 23 6.88 -1.43 7.98
N ASP A 24 6.85 -1.02 9.24
CA ASP A 24 5.99 0.08 9.67
C ASP A 24 6.32 1.37 8.92
N ASN A 25 7.61 1.67 8.72
CA ASN A 25 8.03 2.84 7.97
C ASN A 25 7.58 2.77 6.51
N MET A 26 7.64 1.58 5.90
CA MET A 26 7.16 1.38 4.53
C MET A 26 5.65 1.59 4.44
N ILE A 27 4.89 1.13 5.42
CA ILE A 27 3.45 1.33 5.46
C ILE A 27 3.11 2.81 5.58
N VAL A 28 3.81 3.54 6.45
CA VAL A 28 3.62 4.98 6.59
C VAL A 28 3.92 5.69 5.28
N LEU A 29 5.02 5.33 4.62
CA LEU A 29 5.38 5.92 3.33
C LEU A 29 4.29 5.68 2.29
N LEU A 30 3.75 4.46 2.26
CA LEU A 30 2.67 4.12 1.36
C LEU A 30 1.42 4.95 1.64
N GLU A 31 1.05 5.06 2.91
CA GLU A 31 -0.13 5.84 3.32
C GLU A 31 0.01 7.32 2.96
N GLU A 32 1.23 7.85 2.97
CA GLU A 32 1.47 9.23 2.58
C GLU A 32 1.32 9.46 1.07
N ASN A 33 1.44 8.42 0.28
CA ASN A 33 1.40 8.50 -1.17
C ASN A 33 0.08 8.07 -1.79
N VAL A 34 -0.83 7.51 -0.99
CA VAL A 34 -2.17 7.11 -1.45
C VAL A 34 -3.21 7.65 -0.49
N VAL A 35 -4.42 7.84 -0.99
CA VAL A 35 -5.52 8.37 -0.15
C VAL A 35 -6.43 7.27 0.38
N TYR A 36 -6.10 6.00 0.11
CA TYR A 36 -6.92 4.86 0.53
C TYR A 36 -6.83 4.70 2.05
N PRO A 37 -7.97 4.70 2.77
CA PRO A 37 -7.95 4.48 4.21
C PRO A 37 -7.61 3.03 4.53
N ASP A 38 -6.82 2.82 5.58
CA ASP A 38 -6.45 1.48 6.05
C ASP A 38 -5.90 0.58 4.95
N ILE A 39 -4.99 1.10 4.13
CA ILE A 39 -4.39 0.33 3.05
C ILE A 39 -3.64 -0.91 3.58
N SER A 40 -3.16 -0.86 4.82
CA SER A 40 -2.51 -2.02 5.43
C SER A 40 -3.47 -3.20 5.56
N ASP A 41 -4.74 -2.95 5.84
CA ASP A 41 -5.75 -4.02 5.89
C ASP A 41 -5.91 -4.66 4.52
N LEU A 42 -5.92 -3.85 3.47
CA LEU A 42 -6.00 -4.36 2.10
C LEU A 42 -4.80 -5.25 1.77
N ILE A 43 -3.62 -4.89 2.28
CA ILE A 43 -2.40 -5.65 2.04
C ILE A 43 -2.40 -6.97 2.80
N PHE A 44 -2.79 -6.95 4.07
CA PHE A 44 -2.64 -8.13 4.94
C PHE A 44 -3.84 -9.06 4.97
N TYR A 45 -5.03 -8.55 4.74
CA TYR A 45 -6.25 -9.35 4.85
C TYR A 45 -6.85 -9.74 3.51
N ASP A 46 -6.46 -9.10 2.43
CA ASP A 46 -6.95 -9.40 1.11
C ASP A 46 -5.86 -10.10 0.31
N GLU A 47 -6.21 -11.18 -0.39
CA GLU A 47 -5.25 -11.99 -1.13
C GLU A 47 -5.00 -11.45 -2.55
N LYS A 48 -5.03 -10.14 -2.69
CA LYS A 48 -4.79 -9.50 -3.97
C LYS A 48 -3.30 -9.33 -4.24
N SER A 49 -2.93 -9.27 -5.51
CA SER A 49 -1.54 -8.98 -5.88
C SER A 49 -1.20 -7.52 -5.58
N ALA A 50 0.10 -7.21 -5.51
CA ALA A 50 0.53 -5.84 -5.28
C ALA A 50 0.00 -4.90 -6.35
N GLU A 51 -0.06 -5.33 -7.60
CA GLU A 51 -0.60 -4.53 -8.69
C GLU A 51 -2.07 -4.20 -8.48
N GLU A 52 -2.85 -5.19 -8.08
CA GLU A 52 -4.27 -4.98 -7.79
C GLU A 52 -4.48 -4.03 -6.63
N ILE A 53 -3.69 -4.19 -5.57
CA ILE A 53 -3.77 -3.32 -4.40
C ILE A 53 -3.48 -1.88 -4.78
N VAL A 54 -2.42 -1.66 -5.54
CA VAL A 54 -2.04 -0.31 -5.97
C VAL A 54 -3.12 0.29 -6.89
N ASP A 55 -3.65 -0.49 -7.80
CA ASP A 55 -4.71 -0.02 -8.70
C ASP A 55 -5.96 0.38 -7.92
N ILE A 56 -6.35 -0.42 -6.92
CA ILE A 56 -7.48 -0.09 -6.04
C ILE A 56 -7.21 1.20 -5.29
N ALA A 57 -6.01 1.34 -4.73
CA ALA A 57 -5.63 2.51 -3.97
C ALA A 57 -5.61 3.78 -4.83
N LEU A 58 -5.09 3.69 -6.05
CA LEU A 58 -5.02 4.82 -6.96
C LEU A 58 -6.40 5.19 -7.52
N ALA A 59 -7.28 4.22 -7.66
CA ALA A 59 -8.64 4.46 -8.14
C ALA A 59 -9.55 5.02 -7.04
N TYR A 60 -9.15 4.91 -5.79
CA TYR A 60 -9.95 5.40 -4.67
C TYR A 60 -10.03 6.91 -4.69
N LYS A 61 -11.26 7.41 -4.59
CA LYS A 61 -11.50 8.85 -4.51
C LYS A 61 -12.33 9.13 -3.26
N PRO A 62 -11.80 9.93 -2.33
CA PRO A 62 -12.59 10.31 -1.16
C PRO A 62 -13.82 11.09 -1.60
N ILE A 63 -14.91 10.90 -0.89
CA ILE A 63 -16.15 11.63 -1.17
C ILE A 63 -15.91 13.09 -0.82
N GLN A 64 -16.09 13.96 -1.80
CA GLN A 64 -16.01 15.39 -1.58
C GLN A 64 -17.43 15.95 -1.51
N LEU A 65 -17.72 16.54 -0.40
CA LEU A 65 -19.01 17.18 -0.16
C LEU A 65 -18.94 18.68 -0.49
#